data_3a23133e7b1f9919643431e26efbe429
#
_entry.id   3a23133e7b1f9919643431e26efbe429
#
_cell.length_a   1.000
_cell.length_b   1.000
_cell.length_c   1.000
_cell.angle_alpha   90.00
_cell.angle_beta   90.00
_cell.angle_gamma   90.00
#
_symmetry.space_group_name_H-M   'P 1'
#
loop_
_entity.id
_entity.type
_entity.pdbx_description
1 polymer ?
#
loop_
_entity_poly.entity_id
_entity_poly.type
_entity_poly.pdbx_seq_one_letter_code
_entity_poly.pdbx_strand_id
1 'polypeptide(L)'
;MTLAELIAQARTALDTAITARQQEQDALMALRSDETLTEEQARAQIERRDAADAEVTRRQAALEQLEAEQAREDELAQLQARTVPAATRAPAYDRVHRVGAEERTYRPDQDRRGAGFERDVAAAFLGDFEARDRLARHMAEERVERGEQLQRAVGTGAFAGLVVPQYLTDMYAPQAQANRPFADAIRHHDLPSQGMQVNISRVTTGASVDLQTAENTAVTEQDMDDTNLSIPVQTAAGQQTISRQSIERGAGVEAVVMDDLFRRYNTNLDNKVLNQATTGLTNVATAVAYTDATPTAAEVYPKVIEALAGVEASMLDMASGDNLAVMHSRRWYWMQNAMGSTWPLITQPGIIAQTLGANYATSYGRGVRGILPNGTPVVVDNNIAANLGAGTNEDEIYLVDRQECHLWEDPDAPMYIRAEQTKAASLGVLLVVYGYFAYTHQRYPHARKIAGTGLITPTYTGV
;
A
#
# COMPACT_ATOMS: atom_id res chain seq x y z
N MET A 1 5.16 24.42 42.43
CA MET A 1 5.74 23.50 41.45
C MET A 1 4.63 22.63 40.91
N THR A 2 4.45 22.62 39.64
CA THR A 2 3.48 21.75 38.98
C THR A 2 4.04 20.34 38.86
N LEU A 3 3.20 19.30 38.72
CA LEU A 3 3.64 17.91 38.55
C LEU A 3 4.52 17.76 37.33
N ALA A 4 4.23 18.48 36.24
CA ALA A 4 5.05 18.53 35.03
C ALA A 4 6.46 19.10 35.27
N GLU A 5 6.60 20.12 36.15
CA GLU A 5 7.90 20.67 36.55
C GLU A 5 8.71 19.66 37.39
N LEU A 6 8.04 18.88 38.25
CA LEU A 6 8.66 17.83 39.04
C LEU A 6 9.17 16.68 38.15
N ILE A 7 8.38 16.26 37.17
CA ILE A 7 8.81 15.24 36.19
C ILE A 7 10.00 15.73 35.36
N ALA A 8 10.00 16.98 34.91
CA ALA A 8 11.14 17.55 34.19
C ALA A 8 12.42 17.58 35.05
N GLN A 9 12.29 17.93 36.33
CA GLN A 9 13.42 17.88 37.27
C GLN A 9 13.89 16.44 37.54
N ALA A 10 12.98 15.48 37.67
CA ALA A 10 13.33 14.09 37.88
C ALA A 10 14.06 13.51 36.67
N ARG A 11 13.64 13.85 35.44
CA ARG A 11 14.35 13.46 34.21
C ARG A 11 15.75 14.03 34.15
N THR A 12 15.93 15.31 34.46
CA THR A 12 17.24 15.93 34.50
C THR A 12 18.15 15.29 35.54
N ALA A 13 17.58 14.94 36.72
CA ALA A 13 18.31 14.26 37.78
C ALA A 13 18.70 12.83 37.40
N LEU A 14 17.86 12.11 36.63
CA LEU A 14 18.15 10.79 36.10
C LEU A 14 19.28 10.86 35.05
N ASP A 15 19.23 11.80 34.12
CA ASP A 15 20.28 12.00 33.12
C ASP A 15 21.65 12.32 33.76
N THR A 16 21.64 13.12 34.84
CA THR A 16 22.84 13.42 35.61
C THR A 16 23.39 12.16 36.28
N ALA A 17 22.53 11.32 36.87
CA ALA A 17 22.93 10.07 37.49
C ALA A 17 23.47 9.05 36.47
N ILE A 18 22.87 8.95 35.29
CA ILE A 18 23.35 8.11 34.19
C ILE A 18 24.74 8.55 33.73
N THR A 19 24.96 9.87 33.59
CA THR A 19 26.24 10.42 33.18
C THR A 19 27.32 10.13 34.26
N ALA A 20 26.99 10.28 35.54
CA ALA A 20 27.89 9.95 36.64
C ALA A 20 28.24 8.45 36.64
N ARG A 21 27.27 7.57 36.43
CA ARG A 21 27.48 6.13 36.29
C ARG A 21 28.43 5.80 35.13
N GLN A 22 28.26 6.45 33.98
CA GLN A 22 29.13 6.26 32.82
C GLN A 22 30.59 6.67 33.13
N GLN A 23 30.77 7.81 33.82
CA GLN A 23 32.08 8.26 34.26
C GLN A 23 32.79 7.27 35.22
N GLU A 24 32.03 6.71 36.17
CA GLU A 24 32.59 5.69 37.09
C GLU A 24 32.90 4.36 36.35
N GLN A 25 32.09 4.00 35.34
CA GLN A 25 32.34 2.87 34.47
C GLN A 25 33.61 3.06 33.63
N ASP A 26 33.80 4.24 33.04
CA ASP A 26 34.97 4.58 32.24
C ASP A 26 36.24 4.63 33.11
N ALA A 27 36.12 5.17 34.35
CA ALA A 27 37.17 5.14 35.32
C ALA A 27 37.60 3.71 35.72
N LEU A 28 36.62 2.81 35.89
CA LEU A 28 36.89 1.39 36.16
C LEU A 28 37.58 0.72 34.95
N MET A 29 37.20 1.04 33.74
CA MET A 29 37.84 0.53 32.53
C MET A 29 39.26 1.05 32.37
N ALA A 30 39.50 2.33 32.66
CA ALA A 30 40.81 2.94 32.64
C ALA A 30 41.76 2.29 33.68
N LEU A 31 41.27 2.07 34.90
CA LEU A 31 42.02 1.39 35.97
C LEU A 31 42.36 -0.05 35.61
N ARG A 32 41.49 -0.76 34.86
CA ARG A 32 41.74 -2.16 34.43
C ARG A 32 42.91 -2.29 33.45
N SER A 33 43.30 -1.21 32.78
CA SER A 33 44.45 -1.18 31.88
C SER A 33 45.77 -0.78 32.56
N ASP A 34 45.78 -0.49 33.86
CA ASP A 34 46.94 -0.08 34.63
C ASP A 34 47.57 -1.28 35.40
N GLU A 35 48.78 -1.68 35.04
CA GLU A 35 49.52 -2.80 35.65
C GLU A 35 49.90 -2.57 37.12
N THR A 36 49.75 -1.34 37.67
CA THR A 36 50.14 -0.97 39.04
C THR A 36 49.03 -0.96 40.03
N LEU A 37 47.87 -1.51 39.69
CA LEU A 37 46.63 -1.43 40.46
C LEU A 37 46.70 -2.20 41.78
N THR A 38 46.37 -1.52 42.89
CA THR A 38 46.21 -2.20 44.17
C THR A 38 44.77 -2.72 44.34
N GLU A 39 44.59 -3.86 45.00
CA GLU A 39 43.27 -4.51 45.19
C GLU A 39 42.27 -3.59 45.93
N GLU A 40 42.77 -2.72 46.82
CA GLU A 40 41.92 -1.74 47.54
C GLU A 40 41.37 -0.67 46.62
N GLN A 41 42.16 -0.18 45.66
CA GLN A 41 41.70 0.81 44.68
C GLN A 41 40.64 0.24 43.74
N ALA A 42 40.80 -1.02 43.30
CA ALA A 42 39.79 -1.71 42.48
C ALA A 42 38.48 -1.91 43.24
N ARG A 43 38.53 -2.32 44.51
CA ARG A 43 37.35 -2.45 45.34
C ARG A 43 36.64 -1.13 45.58
N ALA A 44 37.36 -0.07 45.89
CA ALA A 44 36.79 1.26 46.09
C ALA A 44 36.09 1.78 44.82
N GLN A 45 36.62 1.52 43.64
CA GLN A 45 36.03 1.93 42.38
C GLN A 45 34.76 1.10 42.02
N ILE A 46 34.76 -0.19 42.35
CA ILE A 46 33.59 -1.05 42.21
C ILE A 46 32.45 -0.56 43.12
N GLU A 47 32.74 -0.22 44.39
CA GLU A 47 31.79 0.35 45.31
C GLU A 47 31.17 1.67 44.81
N ARG A 48 32.00 2.56 44.20
CA ARG A 48 31.50 3.80 43.59
C ARG A 48 30.57 3.56 42.41
N ARG A 49 30.93 2.60 41.55
CA ARG A 49 30.08 2.21 40.43
C ARG A 49 28.73 1.63 40.94
N ASP A 50 28.79 0.72 41.92
CA ASP A 50 27.59 0.10 42.47
C ASP A 50 26.70 1.14 43.20
N ALA A 51 27.31 2.13 43.86
CA ALA A 51 26.59 3.27 44.42
C ALA A 51 25.94 4.15 43.34
N ALA A 52 26.61 4.38 42.23
CA ALA A 52 26.05 5.10 41.08
C ALA A 52 24.92 4.31 40.40
N ASP A 53 25.04 3.00 40.26
CA ASP A 53 23.98 2.12 39.77
C ASP A 53 22.72 2.14 40.66
N ALA A 54 22.94 2.12 42.00
CA ALA A 54 21.85 2.23 42.97
C ALA A 54 21.15 3.60 42.89
N GLU A 55 21.90 4.69 42.66
CA GLU A 55 21.31 6.02 42.50
C GLU A 55 20.51 6.13 41.18
N VAL A 56 20.98 5.59 40.06
CA VAL A 56 20.22 5.52 38.79
C VAL A 56 18.90 4.79 39.02
N THR A 57 18.94 3.62 39.67
CA THR A 57 17.75 2.82 39.95
C THR A 57 16.74 3.59 40.84
N ARG A 58 17.23 4.30 41.84
CA ARG A 58 16.42 5.13 42.75
C ARG A 58 15.76 6.28 41.97
N ARG A 59 16.49 6.98 41.11
CA ARG A 59 15.98 8.10 40.32
C ARG A 59 14.95 7.61 39.27
N GLN A 60 15.21 6.46 38.69
CA GLN A 60 14.26 5.83 37.74
C GLN A 60 12.94 5.47 38.41
N ALA A 61 13.00 4.83 39.60
CA ALA A 61 11.78 4.51 40.35
C ALA A 61 11.00 5.77 40.78
N ALA A 62 11.70 6.85 41.13
CA ALA A 62 11.06 8.12 41.47
C ALA A 62 10.38 8.76 40.25
N LEU A 63 10.98 8.70 39.06
CA LEU A 63 10.39 9.18 37.82
C LEU A 63 9.13 8.38 37.48
N GLU A 64 9.19 7.05 37.53
CA GLU A 64 8.04 6.18 37.27
C GLU A 64 6.86 6.46 38.21
N GLN A 65 7.14 6.77 39.47
CA GLN A 65 6.07 7.16 40.44
C GLN A 65 5.39 8.48 40.04
N LEU A 66 6.17 9.50 39.64
CA LEU A 66 5.62 10.80 39.24
C LEU A 66 4.84 10.69 37.91
N GLU A 67 5.32 9.89 36.98
CA GLU A 67 4.61 9.63 35.71
C GLU A 67 3.30 8.86 35.95
N ALA A 68 3.30 7.90 36.88
CA ALA A 68 2.08 7.19 37.29
C ALA A 68 1.07 8.13 38.01
N GLU A 69 1.55 9.09 38.78
CA GLU A 69 0.67 10.12 39.38
C GLU A 69 0.07 11.03 38.31
N GLN A 70 0.85 11.46 37.36
CA GLN A 70 0.37 12.27 36.24
C GLN A 70 -0.71 11.53 35.43
N ALA A 71 -0.49 10.26 35.12
CA ALA A 71 -1.48 9.45 34.46
C ALA A 71 -2.79 9.33 35.23
N ARG A 72 -2.74 9.22 36.55
CA ARG A 72 -3.94 9.21 37.42
C ARG A 72 -4.66 10.57 37.47
N GLU A 73 -3.91 11.67 37.50
CA GLU A 73 -4.50 13.02 37.45
C GLU A 73 -5.18 13.26 36.10
N ASP A 74 -4.55 12.83 34.99
CA ASP A 74 -5.11 12.93 33.65
C ASP A 74 -6.37 12.06 33.50
N GLU A 75 -6.39 10.85 34.08
CA GLU A 75 -7.56 9.99 34.10
C GLU A 75 -8.70 10.61 34.93
N LEU A 76 -8.39 11.17 36.12
CA LEU A 76 -9.37 11.87 36.95
C LEU A 76 -9.91 13.12 36.23
N ALA A 77 -9.05 13.87 35.53
CA ALA A 77 -9.49 15.03 34.75
C ALA A 77 -10.42 14.62 33.61
N GLN A 78 -10.13 13.51 32.95
CA GLN A 78 -11.00 12.93 31.91
C GLN A 78 -12.33 12.45 32.49
N LEU A 79 -12.32 11.78 33.65
CA LEU A 79 -13.53 11.37 34.35
C LEU A 79 -14.36 12.58 34.81
N GLN A 80 -13.72 13.62 35.35
CA GLN A 80 -14.40 14.86 35.72
C GLN A 80 -14.97 15.59 34.49
N ALA A 81 -14.25 15.61 33.37
CA ALA A 81 -14.77 16.18 32.13
C ALA A 81 -15.98 15.40 31.59
N ARG A 82 -16.07 14.11 31.89
CA ARG A 82 -17.22 13.24 31.51
C ARG A 82 -18.38 13.38 32.50
N THR A 83 -18.13 13.75 33.77
CA THR A 83 -19.16 13.89 34.80
C THR A 83 -19.71 15.30 34.91
N VAL A 84 -19.15 16.32 34.23
CA VAL A 84 -19.72 17.66 34.16
C VAL A 84 -21.06 17.58 33.43
N PRO A 85 -22.19 17.90 34.09
CA PRO A 85 -23.50 17.86 33.46
C PRO A 85 -23.52 18.77 32.23
N ALA A 86 -24.15 18.29 31.14
CA ALA A 86 -24.28 19.02 29.88
C ALA A 86 -24.88 20.44 30.01
N ALA A 87 -25.46 20.75 31.16
CA ALA A 87 -26.04 22.04 31.47
C ALA A 87 -25.02 23.22 31.53
N THR A 88 -23.71 22.91 31.69
CA THR A 88 -22.69 23.96 31.74
C THR A 88 -21.99 24.19 30.40
N ARG A 89 -22.31 23.39 29.38
CA ARG A 89 -21.58 23.35 28.11
C ARG A 89 -22.21 24.15 26.97
N ALA A 90 -23.39 24.66 27.10
CA ALA A 90 -24.08 25.32 25.98
C ALA A 90 -24.90 26.53 26.39
N PRO A 91 -24.32 27.72 26.54
CA PRO A 91 -25.12 28.92 26.72
C PRO A 91 -25.70 29.51 25.44
N ALA A 92 -25.34 29.02 24.27
CA ALA A 92 -25.72 29.70 23.02
C ALA A 92 -27.02 29.21 22.38
N TYR A 93 -27.39 27.93 22.56
CA TYR A 93 -28.59 27.35 21.93
C TYR A 93 -29.85 27.43 22.80
N ASP A 94 -29.72 27.56 24.11
CA ASP A 94 -30.84 27.57 25.02
C ASP A 94 -31.62 28.92 25.03
N ARG A 95 -31.04 29.95 24.40
CA ARG A 95 -31.70 31.25 24.28
C ARG A 95 -32.68 31.39 23.09
N VAL A 96 -32.59 30.48 22.13
CA VAL A 96 -33.46 30.53 20.95
C VAL A 96 -34.80 29.82 21.17
N HIS A 97 -34.86 28.86 22.11
CA HIS A 97 -36.05 28.08 22.41
C HIS A 97 -36.95 28.66 23.53
N ARG A 98 -36.67 29.85 24.06
CA ARG A 98 -37.57 30.57 24.99
C ARG A 98 -38.36 31.69 24.33
N VAL A 99 -38.68 31.57 23.07
CA VAL A 99 -39.86 32.21 22.50
C VAL A 99 -41.03 31.39 23.06
N GLY A 100 -41.93 32.05 23.81
CA GLY A 100 -43.03 31.41 24.53
C GLY A 100 -43.70 30.34 23.70
N ALA A 101 -44.10 29.23 24.34
CA ALA A 101 -44.64 28.06 23.68
C ALA A 101 -45.59 28.47 22.55
N GLU A 102 -45.13 28.32 21.32
CA GLU A 102 -46.04 28.53 20.16
C GLU A 102 -47.26 27.63 20.37
N GLU A 103 -48.40 28.22 20.25
CA GLU A 103 -49.64 27.49 20.45
C GLU A 103 -49.68 26.34 19.45
N ARG A 104 -49.83 25.10 19.94
CA ARG A 104 -49.93 23.92 19.08
C ARG A 104 -50.99 24.09 18.02
N THR A 105 -50.70 23.69 16.83
CA THR A 105 -51.59 23.79 15.67
C THR A 105 -52.89 23.03 15.89
N TYR A 106 -52.84 21.86 16.54
CA TYR A 106 -54.00 21.09 16.96
C TYR A 106 -53.98 20.89 18.47
N ARG A 107 -54.95 21.51 19.17
CA ARG A 107 -55.07 21.43 20.64
C ARG A 107 -56.13 20.42 21.07
N PRO A 108 -55.78 19.40 21.89
CA PRO A 108 -56.73 18.42 22.38
C PRO A 108 -57.88 19.06 23.21
N ASP A 109 -57.60 20.21 23.86
CA ASP A 109 -58.56 20.93 24.70
C ASP A 109 -59.68 21.65 23.90
N GLN A 110 -59.36 22.09 22.69
CA GLN A 110 -60.28 22.77 21.80
C GLN A 110 -60.90 21.83 20.78
N ASP A 111 -60.24 20.74 20.42
CA ASP A 111 -60.73 19.74 19.48
C ASP A 111 -60.85 18.36 20.17
N ARG A 112 -61.77 18.23 21.09
CA ARG A 112 -62.03 17.01 21.87
C ARG A 112 -62.39 15.79 21.04
N ARG A 113 -62.70 15.96 19.75
CA ARG A 113 -63.09 14.88 18.84
C ARG A 113 -62.06 14.57 17.74
N GLY A 114 -60.93 15.30 17.69
CA GLY A 114 -59.93 15.17 16.64
C GLY A 114 -60.43 15.62 15.25
N ALA A 115 -61.59 16.23 15.18
CA ALA A 115 -62.26 16.56 13.90
C ALA A 115 -61.51 17.66 13.12
N GLY A 116 -60.68 18.48 13.77
CA GLY A 116 -59.85 19.49 13.10
C GLY A 116 -58.75 18.89 12.29
N PHE A 117 -58.02 17.94 12.86
CA PHE A 117 -56.93 17.23 12.17
C PHE A 117 -57.47 16.38 11.01
N GLU A 118 -58.50 15.57 11.25
CA GLU A 118 -59.10 14.72 10.21
C GLU A 118 -59.69 15.54 9.06
N ARG A 119 -60.32 16.68 9.36
CA ARG A 119 -60.86 17.59 8.38
C ARG A 119 -59.76 18.23 7.53
N ASP A 120 -58.63 18.66 8.17
CA ASP A 120 -57.52 19.25 7.44
C ASP A 120 -56.76 18.21 6.60
N VAL A 121 -56.66 16.94 7.04
CA VAL A 121 -56.19 15.84 6.20
C VAL A 121 -57.04 15.66 4.95
N ALA A 122 -58.39 15.66 5.10
CA ALA A 122 -59.28 15.54 3.97
C ALA A 122 -59.24 16.77 3.04
N ALA A 123 -59.17 17.99 3.61
CA ALA A 123 -59.07 19.24 2.84
C ALA A 123 -57.72 19.35 2.10
N ALA A 124 -56.63 18.93 2.72
CA ALA A 124 -55.31 18.88 2.07
C ALA A 124 -55.25 17.90 0.89
N PHE A 125 -55.98 16.80 0.97
CA PHE A 125 -56.11 15.85 -0.13
C PHE A 125 -56.92 16.45 -1.29
N LEU A 126 -57.90 17.33 -0.98
CA LEU A 126 -58.68 18.07 -1.97
C LEU A 126 -57.99 19.31 -2.55
N GLY A 127 -56.74 19.60 -2.10
CA GLY A 127 -55.92 20.66 -2.67
C GLY A 127 -55.91 21.98 -1.90
N ASP A 128 -56.47 22.03 -0.70
CA ASP A 128 -56.44 23.21 0.16
C ASP A 128 -55.03 23.49 0.71
N PHE A 129 -54.48 24.65 0.36
CA PHE A 129 -53.11 25.07 0.74
C PHE A 129 -53.01 25.43 2.23
N GLU A 130 -54.05 26.00 2.83
CA GLU A 130 -54.06 26.36 4.25
C GLU A 130 -54.06 25.13 5.15
N ALA A 131 -54.83 24.10 4.77
CA ALA A 131 -54.83 22.81 5.46
C ALA A 131 -53.47 22.10 5.36
N ARG A 132 -52.82 22.16 4.21
CA ARG A 132 -51.44 21.64 4.04
C ARG A 132 -50.42 22.35 4.92
N ASP A 133 -50.50 23.67 5.02
CA ASP A 133 -49.62 24.47 5.85
C ASP A 133 -49.79 24.15 7.34
N ARG A 134 -51.05 23.99 7.82
CA ARG A 134 -51.34 23.56 9.19
C ARG A 134 -50.82 22.16 9.49
N LEU A 135 -50.97 21.22 8.57
CA LEU A 135 -50.42 19.86 8.70
C LEU A 135 -48.88 19.85 8.70
N ALA A 136 -48.26 20.66 7.84
CA ALA A 136 -46.79 20.78 7.79
C ALA A 136 -46.23 21.36 9.12
N ARG A 137 -46.88 22.36 9.70
CA ARG A 137 -46.57 22.90 11.03
C ARG A 137 -46.68 21.83 12.10
N HIS A 138 -47.78 21.11 12.16
CA HIS A 138 -47.98 20.02 13.11
C HIS A 138 -46.89 18.92 13.00
N MET A 139 -46.53 18.53 11.76
CA MET A 139 -45.42 17.58 11.56
C MET A 139 -44.06 18.11 12.01
N ALA A 140 -43.82 19.41 11.88
CA ALA A 140 -42.62 20.06 12.40
C ALA A 140 -42.62 20.08 13.94
N GLU A 141 -43.76 20.40 14.59
CA GLU A 141 -43.94 20.37 16.05
C GLU A 141 -43.72 18.94 16.59
N GLU A 142 -44.29 17.89 15.97
CA GLU A 142 -44.07 16.51 16.38
C GLU A 142 -42.58 16.08 16.20
N ARG A 143 -41.92 16.55 15.17
CA ARG A 143 -40.50 16.22 14.95
C ARG A 143 -39.61 16.82 16.05
N VAL A 144 -39.88 18.07 16.48
CA VAL A 144 -39.17 18.73 17.57
C VAL A 144 -39.43 17.98 18.88
N GLU A 145 -40.72 17.65 19.18
CA GLU A 145 -41.08 16.92 20.42
C GLU A 145 -40.46 15.52 20.47
N ARG A 146 -40.44 14.78 19.34
CA ARG A 146 -39.73 13.50 19.26
C ARG A 146 -38.22 13.67 19.44
N GLY A 147 -37.66 14.74 18.91
CA GLY A 147 -36.24 15.10 19.12
C GLY A 147 -35.92 15.35 20.57
N GLU A 148 -36.79 16.11 21.28
CA GLU A 148 -36.65 16.38 22.73
C GLU A 148 -36.88 15.13 23.58
N GLN A 149 -37.86 14.28 23.23
CA GLN A 149 -38.08 12.98 23.88
C GLN A 149 -36.89 12.04 23.71
N LEU A 150 -36.26 12.03 22.54
CA LEU A 150 -35.04 11.26 22.30
C LEU A 150 -33.83 11.83 23.06
N GLN A 151 -33.79 13.15 23.29
CA GLN A 151 -32.74 13.76 24.12
C GLN A 151 -32.93 13.52 25.63
N ARG A 152 -34.16 13.34 26.07
CA ARG A 152 -34.51 12.96 27.46
C ARG A 152 -34.39 11.45 27.69
N ALA A 153 -34.42 10.65 26.61
CA ALA A 153 -34.15 9.23 26.69
C ALA A 153 -32.70 8.99 27.10
N VAL A 154 -32.47 7.99 27.91
CA VAL A 154 -31.14 7.55 28.34
C VAL A 154 -30.18 7.50 27.16
N GLY A 155 -29.12 8.29 27.21
CA GLY A 155 -28.18 8.42 26.08
C GLY A 155 -27.56 7.06 25.69
N THR A 156 -27.09 6.95 24.45
CA THR A 156 -26.48 5.75 23.88
C THR A 156 -25.36 5.14 24.75
N GLY A 157 -24.76 5.95 25.65
CA GLY A 157 -23.75 5.48 26.60
C GLY A 157 -24.31 4.55 27.70
N ALA A 158 -25.58 4.72 28.10
CA ALA A 158 -26.20 3.87 29.13
C ALA A 158 -26.68 2.51 28.56
N PHE A 159 -26.91 2.44 27.26
CA PHE A 159 -27.26 1.22 26.52
C PHE A 159 -26.22 0.84 25.46
N ALA A 160 -24.95 1.13 25.71
CA ALA A 160 -23.88 0.82 24.77
C ALA A 160 -23.87 -0.66 24.32
N GLY A 161 -24.35 -1.56 25.20
CA GLY A 161 -24.51 -2.99 24.85
C GLY A 161 -25.68 -3.33 23.94
N LEU A 162 -26.65 -2.39 23.78
CA LEU A 162 -27.82 -2.56 22.89
C LEU A 162 -27.69 -1.78 21.57
N VAL A 163 -26.72 -0.87 21.50
CA VAL A 163 -26.41 -0.17 20.25
C VAL A 163 -25.68 -1.13 19.33
N VAL A 164 -26.35 -1.60 18.31
CA VAL A 164 -25.73 -2.45 17.27
C VAL A 164 -24.78 -1.59 16.44
N PRO A 165 -23.47 -1.88 16.44
CA PRO A 165 -22.56 -1.16 15.57
C PRO A 165 -22.93 -1.43 14.11
N GLN A 166 -23.14 -0.36 13.33
CA GLN A 166 -23.35 -0.48 11.90
C GLN A 166 -21.99 -0.58 11.21
N TYR A 167 -21.75 -1.72 10.60
CA TYR A 167 -20.58 -1.93 9.74
C TYR A 167 -20.99 -1.59 8.30
N LEU A 168 -20.33 -0.61 7.71
CA LEU A 168 -20.48 -0.28 6.29
C LEU A 168 -19.65 -1.26 5.47
N THR A 169 -20.26 -2.39 5.13
CA THR A 169 -19.58 -3.46 4.36
C THR A 169 -19.14 -2.98 2.98
N ASP A 170 -19.89 -2.05 2.38
CA ASP A 170 -19.56 -1.47 1.06
C ASP A 170 -18.38 -0.51 1.10
N MET A 171 -17.96 -0.06 2.29
CA MET A 171 -16.86 0.87 2.51
C MET A 171 -15.69 0.23 3.28
N TYR A 172 -15.60 -1.12 3.31
CA TYR A 172 -14.44 -1.74 3.94
C TYR A 172 -13.15 -1.31 3.23
N ALA A 173 -12.08 -1.09 3.99
CA ALA A 173 -10.78 -0.72 3.46
C ALA A 173 -9.92 -1.99 3.32
N PRO A 174 -9.71 -2.51 2.11
CA PRO A 174 -8.84 -3.65 1.90
C PRO A 174 -7.38 -3.26 2.16
N GLN A 175 -6.55 -4.25 2.48
CA GLN A 175 -5.11 -4.03 2.58
C GLN A 175 -4.58 -3.50 1.24
N ALA A 176 -3.81 -2.41 1.28
CA ALA A 176 -3.17 -1.89 0.08
C ALA A 176 -2.14 -2.90 -0.45
N GLN A 177 -2.30 -3.27 -1.72
CA GLN A 177 -1.42 -4.20 -2.42
C GLN A 177 -1.09 -3.63 -3.79
N ALA A 178 0.11 -3.92 -4.31
CA ALA A 178 0.40 -3.69 -5.71
C ALA A 178 -0.49 -4.63 -6.53
N ASN A 179 -1.00 -4.12 -7.64
CA ASN A 179 -1.71 -4.96 -8.61
C ASN A 179 -0.69 -5.68 -9.51
N ARG A 180 -1.01 -5.98 -10.75
CA ARG A 180 -0.12 -6.61 -11.72
C ARG A 180 0.18 -5.72 -12.95
N PRO A 181 0.73 -4.51 -12.76
CA PRO A 181 0.87 -3.55 -13.86
C PRO A 181 1.87 -4.00 -14.91
N PHE A 182 2.94 -4.71 -14.56
CA PHE A 182 3.87 -5.23 -15.53
C PHE A 182 3.30 -6.43 -16.27
N ALA A 183 2.71 -7.40 -15.56
CA ALA A 183 2.08 -8.55 -16.20
C ALA A 183 1.00 -8.14 -17.21
N ASP A 184 0.18 -7.12 -16.90
CA ASP A 184 -0.85 -6.60 -17.81
C ASP A 184 -0.28 -5.81 -19.01
N ALA A 185 0.96 -5.32 -18.92
CA ALA A 185 1.59 -4.53 -19.96
C ALA A 185 2.31 -5.39 -21.02
N ILE A 186 2.68 -6.62 -20.72
CA ILE A 186 3.39 -7.54 -21.62
C ILE A 186 2.44 -8.31 -22.53
N ARG A 187 2.99 -9.15 -23.40
CA ARG A 187 2.22 -9.92 -24.37
C ARG A 187 1.55 -11.12 -23.71
N HIS A 188 0.22 -11.16 -23.76
CA HIS A 188 -0.58 -12.27 -23.24
C HIS A 188 -0.89 -13.33 -24.28
N HIS A 189 -0.93 -14.58 -23.82
CA HIS A 189 -1.36 -15.74 -24.57
C HIS A 189 -2.21 -16.65 -23.68
N ASP A 190 -3.15 -17.36 -24.28
CA ASP A 190 -3.88 -18.40 -23.58
C ASP A 190 -2.98 -19.61 -23.33
N LEU A 191 -3.02 -20.13 -22.11
CA LEU A 191 -2.28 -21.34 -21.77
C LEU A 191 -2.96 -22.54 -22.42
N PRO A 192 -2.22 -23.45 -23.10
CA PRO A 192 -2.79 -24.70 -23.60
C PRO A 192 -3.44 -25.51 -22.48
N SER A 193 -4.60 -26.10 -22.77
CA SER A 193 -5.39 -26.84 -21.77
C SER A 193 -4.71 -28.13 -21.26
N GLN A 194 -3.64 -28.57 -21.90
CA GLN A 194 -2.90 -29.79 -21.55
C GLN A 194 -1.40 -29.54 -21.58
N GLY A 195 -0.69 -30.19 -20.66
CA GLY A 195 0.75 -30.10 -20.54
C GLY A 195 1.23 -29.22 -19.41
N MET A 196 2.38 -29.56 -18.85
CA MET A 196 3.03 -28.79 -17.76
C MET A 196 4.24 -28.03 -18.28
N GLN A 197 4.40 -27.92 -19.58
CA GLN A 197 5.49 -27.19 -20.23
C GLN A 197 5.01 -26.58 -21.54
N VAL A 198 5.42 -25.33 -21.77
CA VAL A 198 5.30 -24.67 -23.07
C VAL A 198 6.67 -24.70 -23.71
N ASN A 199 6.77 -25.29 -24.92
CA ASN A 199 8.04 -25.44 -25.61
C ASN A 199 8.07 -24.54 -26.83
N ILE A 200 9.17 -23.78 -26.97
CA ILE A 200 9.43 -22.89 -28.11
C ILE A 200 10.74 -23.30 -28.72
N SER A 201 10.73 -23.64 -30.02
CA SER A 201 11.95 -23.84 -30.79
C SER A 201 12.59 -22.48 -31.07
N ARG A 202 13.89 -22.36 -30.86
CA ARG A 202 14.69 -21.18 -31.14
C ARG A 202 15.86 -21.58 -32.03
N VAL A 203 15.94 -20.99 -33.22
CA VAL A 203 17.08 -21.16 -34.09
C VAL A 203 18.33 -20.56 -33.45
N THR A 204 19.36 -21.35 -33.27
CA THR A 204 20.65 -20.95 -32.69
C THR A 204 21.71 -20.72 -33.76
N THR A 205 21.64 -21.45 -34.84
CA THR A 205 22.53 -21.30 -36.01
C THR A 205 21.68 -21.10 -37.25
N GLY A 206 21.86 -19.98 -37.94
CA GLY A 206 21.15 -19.67 -39.18
C GLY A 206 21.90 -20.22 -40.41
N ALA A 207 21.23 -20.21 -41.57
CA ALA A 207 21.89 -20.48 -42.86
C ALA A 207 22.92 -19.39 -43.16
N SER A 208 24.00 -19.76 -43.84
CA SER A 208 25.01 -18.81 -44.30
C SER A 208 24.79 -18.46 -45.77
N VAL A 209 24.95 -17.17 -46.08
CA VAL A 209 24.97 -16.65 -47.43
C VAL A 209 26.21 -15.77 -47.59
N ASP A 210 27.04 -16.08 -48.57
CA ASP A 210 28.25 -15.30 -48.84
C ASP A 210 28.41 -15.06 -50.34
N LEU A 211 29.28 -14.15 -50.72
CA LEU A 211 29.58 -13.82 -52.10
C LEU A 211 30.37 -14.97 -52.74
N GLN A 212 29.92 -15.39 -53.90
CA GLN A 212 30.71 -16.26 -54.72
C GLN A 212 31.89 -15.49 -55.37
N THR A 213 33.09 -15.73 -54.89
CA THR A 213 34.28 -14.94 -55.25
C THR A 213 34.82 -15.27 -56.65
N ALA A 214 34.48 -16.43 -57.21
CA ALA A 214 34.85 -16.84 -58.57
C ALA A 214 33.75 -17.74 -59.15
N GLU A 215 33.62 -17.70 -60.46
CA GLU A 215 32.70 -18.59 -61.22
C GLU A 215 33.01 -20.06 -60.95
N ASN A 216 31.98 -20.89 -60.82
CA ASN A 216 32.04 -22.32 -60.57
C ASN A 216 32.71 -22.76 -59.24
N THR A 217 32.91 -21.87 -58.30
CA THR A 217 33.24 -22.23 -56.89
C THR A 217 32.00 -22.69 -56.14
N ALA A 218 32.19 -23.60 -55.17
CA ALA A 218 31.09 -24.03 -54.31
C ALA A 218 30.53 -22.85 -53.57
N VAL A 219 29.20 -22.73 -53.44
CA VAL A 219 28.53 -21.79 -52.60
C VAL A 219 28.67 -22.19 -51.14
N THR A 220 28.58 -21.20 -50.23
CA THR A 220 28.67 -21.43 -48.81
C THR A 220 27.45 -22.22 -48.32
N GLU A 221 27.66 -23.29 -47.59
CA GLU A 221 26.64 -24.11 -46.98
C GLU A 221 26.86 -24.13 -45.46
N GLN A 222 25.79 -23.93 -44.69
CA GLN A 222 25.79 -24.02 -43.21
C GLN A 222 24.49 -24.66 -42.79
N ASP A 223 24.61 -25.72 -41.99
CA ASP A 223 23.44 -26.38 -41.40
C ASP A 223 22.78 -25.49 -40.36
N MET A 224 21.48 -25.39 -40.47
CA MET A 224 20.67 -24.72 -39.43
C MET A 224 20.52 -25.62 -38.22
N ASP A 225 20.64 -25.03 -37.05
CA ASP A 225 20.42 -25.72 -35.78
C ASP A 225 19.43 -24.94 -34.91
N ASP A 226 18.67 -25.67 -34.10
CA ASP A 226 17.69 -25.09 -33.16
C ASP A 226 17.87 -25.64 -31.75
N THR A 227 17.40 -24.86 -30.78
CA THR A 227 17.36 -25.25 -29.38
C THR A 227 15.96 -25.08 -28.85
N ASN A 228 15.48 -26.08 -28.12
CA ASN A 228 14.16 -26.02 -27.46
C ASN A 228 14.23 -25.25 -26.14
N LEU A 229 13.51 -24.12 -26.09
CA LEU A 229 13.26 -23.38 -24.86
C LEU A 229 12.02 -23.97 -24.16
N SER A 230 12.24 -24.69 -23.08
CA SER A 230 11.16 -25.29 -22.27
C SER A 230 10.78 -24.38 -21.11
N ILE A 231 9.53 -23.96 -21.06
CA ILE A 231 8.97 -23.04 -20.07
C ILE A 231 8.02 -23.83 -19.18
N PRO A 232 8.33 -24.03 -17.90
CA PRO A 232 7.46 -24.78 -17.00
C PRO A 232 6.19 -24.00 -16.69
N VAL A 233 5.06 -24.69 -16.70
CA VAL A 233 3.79 -24.17 -16.18
C VAL A 233 3.84 -24.17 -14.65
N GLN A 234 3.56 -23.04 -14.06
CA GLN A 234 3.56 -22.82 -12.60
C GLN A 234 2.15 -22.69 -12.09
N THR A 235 1.94 -23.08 -10.85
CA THR A 235 0.66 -22.91 -10.15
C THR A 235 0.81 -21.86 -9.06
N ALA A 236 0.09 -20.76 -9.19
CA ALA A 236 -0.11 -19.85 -8.06
C ALA A 236 -1.37 -20.28 -7.31
N ALA A 237 -1.27 -20.48 -5.99
CA ALA A 237 -2.40 -20.88 -5.16
C ALA A 237 -2.31 -20.21 -3.78
N GLY A 238 -3.48 -19.85 -3.26
CA GLY A 238 -3.64 -19.32 -1.91
C GLY A 238 -4.86 -19.91 -1.24
N GLN A 239 -4.82 -20.11 0.06
CA GLN A 239 -5.96 -20.64 0.81
C GLN A 239 -6.20 -19.86 2.09
N GLN A 240 -7.47 -19.77 2.48
CA GLN A 240 -7.91 -19.20 3.76
C GLN A 240 -9.04 -20.03 4.32
N THR A 241 -8.95 -20.36 5.62
CA THR A 241 -10.05 -21.02 6.33
C THR A 241 -10.85 -19.98 7.11
N ILE A 242 -12.15 -19.99 6.93
CA ILE A 242 -13.08 -19.09 7.62
C ILE A 242 -13.98 -19.93 8.52
N SER A 243 -14.29 -19.44 9.71
CA SER A 243 -15.28 -20.08 10.59
C SER A 243 -16.68 -19.97 9.99
N ARG A 244 -17.44 -21.06 10.03
CA ARG A 244 -18.86 -21.07 9.61
C ARG A 244 -19.69 -20.06 10.40
N GLN A 245 -19.37 -19.88 11.68
CA GLN A 245 -20.04 -18.88 12.51
C GLN A 245 -19.81 -17.45 11.98
N SER A 246 -18.62 -17.15 11.48
CA SER A 246 -18.31 -15.83 10.88
C SER A 246 -19.08 -15.63 9.57
N ILE A 247 -19.32 -16.68 8.79
CA ILE A 247 -20.10 -16.61 7.55
C ILE A 247 -21.59 -16.43 7.85
N GLU A 248 -22.12 -17.17 8.81
CA GLU A 248 -23.55 -17.17 9.14
C GLU A 248 -24.00 -15.92 9.94
N ARG A 249 -23.10 -15.37 10.77
CA ARG A 249 -23.38 -14.23 11.65
C ARG A 249 -22.72 -12.93 11.24
N GLY A 250 -21.73 -12.99 10.36
CA GLY A 250 -21.02 -11.82 9.83
C GLY A 250 -21.61 -11.39 8.49
N ALA A 251 -21.58 -10.08 8.22
CA ALA A 251 -22.02 -9.54 6.94
C ALA A 251 -20.86 -9.58 5.94
N GLY A 252 -20.99 -10.36 4.86
CA GLY A 252 -20.08 -10.30 3.70
C GLY A 252 -18.65 -10.82 3.92
N VAL A 253 -18.36 -11.53 5.00
CA VAL A 253 -17.00 -11.99 5.35
C VAL A 253 -16.37 -12.85 4.24
N GLU A 254 -17.16 -13.74 3.63
CA GLU A 254 -16.68 -14.60 2.56
C GLU A 254 -16.26 -13.79 1.32
N ALA A 255 -17.04 -12.79 0.93
CA ALA A 255 -16.74 -11.93 -0.20
C ALA A 255 -15.47 -11.11 0.02
N VAL A 256 -15.27 -10.57 1.23
CA VAL A 256 -14.06 -9.81 1.60
C VAL A 256 -12.81 -10.69 1.53
N VAL A 257 -12.88 -11.93 2.03
CA VAL A 257 -11.75 -12.86 1.99
C VAL A 257 -11.44 -13.31 0.56
N MET A 258 -12.47 -13.55 -0.25
CA MET A 258 -12.27 -13.89 -1.66
C MET A 258 -11.63 -12.73 -2.44
N ASP A 259 -12.07 -11.48 -2.22
CA ASP A 259 -11.47 -10.31 -2.85
C ASP A 259 -9.98 -10.17 -2.47
N ASP A 260 -9.62 -10.36 -1.19
CA ASP A 260 -8.22 -10.33 -0.76
C ASP A 260 -7.39 -11.45 -1.40
N LEU A 261 -7.93 -12.67 -1.51
CA LEU A 261 -7.25 -13.79 -2.17
C LEU A 261 -7.01 -13.51 -3.67
N PHE A 262 -7.99 -12.95 -4.39
CA PHE A 262 -7.83 -12.57 -5.80
C PHE A 262 -6.79 -11.46 -5.97
N ARG A 263 -6.80 -10.45 -5.11
CA ARG A 263 -5.79 -9.38 -5.12
C ARG A 263 -4.40 -9.92 -4.87
N ARG A 264 -4.24 -10.85 -3.91
CA ARG A 264 -2.95 -11.50 -3.62
C ARG A 264 -2.48 -12.39 -4.74
N TYR A 265 -3.40 -13.08 -5.42
CA TYR A 265 -3.07 -13.86 -6.62
C TYR A 265 -2.45 -12.94 -7.69
N ASN A 266 -3.09 -11.83 -8.01
CA ASN A 266 -2.60 -10.88 -9.01
C ASN A 266 -1.23 -10.30 -8.63
N THR A 267 -1.08 -9.83 -7.39
CA THR A 267 0.20 -9.30 -6.90
C THR A 267 1.31 -10.35 -6.92
N ASN A 268 1.00 -11.60 -6.55
CA ASN A 268 1.98 -12.67 -6.54
C ASN A 268 2.41 -13.09 -7.96
N LEU A 269 1.46 -13.13 -8.90
CA LEU A 269 1.77 -13.42 -10.31
C LEU A 269 2.77 -12.41 -10.86
N ASP A 270 2.50 -11.13 -10.70
CA ASP A 270 3.38 -10.05 -11.16
C ASP A 270 4.75 -10.10 -10.47
N ASN A 271 4.76 -10.31 -9.16
CA ASN A 271 5.99 -10.47 -8.39
C ASN A 271 6.83 -11.66 -8.89
N LYS A 272 6.19 -12.77 -9.30
CA LYS A 272 6.89 -13.92 -9.86
C LYS A 272 7.48 -13.61 -11.24
N VAL A 273 6.72 -12.96 -12.11
CA VAL A 273 7.20 -12.55 -13.44
C VAL A 273 8.41 -11.60 -13.32
N LEU A 274 8.42 -10.70 -12.33
CA LEU A 274 9.52 -9.78 -12.08
C LEU A 274 10.69 -10.41 -11.32
N ASN A 275 10.44 -11.04 -10.18
CA ASN A 275 11.49 -11.31 -9.18
C ASN A 275 11.82 -12.79 -8.97
N GLN A 276 11.20 -13.75 -9.70
CA GLN A 276 11.49 -15.16 -9.48
C GLN A 276 12.95 -15.48 -9.75
N ALA A 277 13.56 -16.27 -8.87
CA ALA A 277 14.92 -16.75 -9.05
C ALA A 277 15.09 -17.47 -10.39
N THR A 278 16.13 -17.14 -11.14
CA THR A 278 16.52 -17.67 -12.44
C THR A 278 15.69 -17.24 -13.64
N THR A 279 14.37 -17.15 -13.55
CA THR A 279 13.49 -16.89 -14.71
C THR A 279 12.83 -15.50 -14.67
N GLY A 280 12.77 -14.88 -13.51
CA GLY A 280 12.23 -13.52 -13.36
C GLY A 280 13.07 -12.46 -14.06
N LEU A 281 12.44 -11.38 -14.43
CA LEU A 281 13.07 -10.29 -15.18
C LEU A 281 14.34 -9.76 -14.48
N THR A 282 14.30 -9.64 -13.15
CA THR A 282 15.46 -9.24 -12.33
C THR A 282 16.71 -10.08 -12.60
N ASN A 283 16.57 -11.38 -12.85
CA ASN A 283 17.69 -12.29 -13.04
C ASN A 283 18.07 -12.49 -14.49
N VAL A 284 17.13 -12.35 -15.42
CA VAL A 284 17.34 -12.51 -16.86
C VAL A 284 17.93 -11.26 -17.49
N ALA A 285 17.54 -10.08 -17.02
CA ALA A 285 17.96 -8.81 -17.58
C ALA A 285 19.48 -8.58 -17.39
N THR A 286 20.17 -8.22 -18.48
CA THR A 286 21.58 -7.84 -18.44
C THR A 286 21.74 -6.47 -17.77
N ALA A 287 22.65 -6.36 -16.82
CA ALA A 287 22.85 -5.12 -16.05
C ALA A 287 23.59 -4.06 -16.84
N VAL A 288 23.07 -2.85 -16.87
CA VAL A 288 23.77 -1.61 -17.19
C VAL A 288 24.12 -0.94 -15.86
N ALA A 289 25.39 -0.88 -15.55
CA ALA A 289 25.84 -0.38 -14.26
C ALA A 289 25.64 1.15 -14.15
N TYR A 290 25.01 1.56 -13.06
CA TYR A 290 24.94 2.95 -12.65
C TYR A 290 25.43 3.09 -11.21
N THR A 291 26.67 3.52 -11.06
CA THR A 291 27.33 3.67 -9.74
C THR A 291 27.64 5.13 -9.54
N ASP A 292 26.99 5.74 -8.55
CA ASP A 292 27.21 7.13 -8.15
C ASP A 292 26.98 7.27 -6.64
N ALA A 293 27.77 8.14 -6.00
CA ALA A 293 27.64 8.49 -4.59
C ALA A 293 26.59 9.59 -4.35
N THR A 294 26.35 10.44 -5.35
CA THR A 294 25.42 11.57 -5.31
C THR A 294 24.49 11.56 -6.53
N PRO A 295 23.67 10.51 -6.70
CA PRO A 295 22.95 10.28 -7.93
C PRO A 295 21.95 11.39 -8.24
N THR A 296 21.92 11.81 -9.51
CA THR A 296 20.98 12.80 -10.02
C THR A 296 20.07 12.19 -11.09
N ALA A 297 18.85 12.69 -11.22
CA ALA A 297 17.93 12.20 -12.25
C ALA A 297 18.44 12.48 -13.67
N ALA A 298 19.27 13.50 -13.86
CA ALA A 298 19.89 13.80 -15.14
C ALA A 298 20.81 12.70 -15.66
N GLU A 299 21.53 12.04 -14.77
CA GLU A 299 22.49 10.98 -15.09
C GLU A 299 21.82 9.64 -15.43
N VAL A 300 20.57 9.45 -14.99
CA VAL A 300 19.80 8.23 -15.29
C VAL A 300 19.40 8.19 -16.77
N TYR A 301 19.09 9.31 -17.36
CA TYR A 301 18.60 9.34 -18.76
C TYR A 301 19.61 8.76 -19.77
N PRO A 302 20.90 9.14 -19.77
CA PRO A 302 21.90 8.47 -20.58
C PRO A 302 21.98 6.95 -20.37
N LYS A 303 21.77 6.48 -19.14
CA LYS A 303 21.74 5.04 -18.83
C LYS A 303 20.50 4.36 -19.38
N VAL A 304 19.36 5.05 -19.40
CA VAL A 304 18.15 4.55 -20.07
C VAL A 304 18.39 4.40 -21.58
N ILE A 305 19.01 5.38 -22.21
CA ILE A 305 19.34 5.32 -23.64
C ILE A 305 20.35 4.21 -23.93
N GLU A 306 21.39 4.04 -23.08
CA GLU A 306 22.35 2.95 -23.18
C GLU A 306 21.66 1.58 -23.08
N ALA A 307 20.72 1.43 -22.14
CA ALA A 307 19.96 0.21 -21.96
C ALA A 307 19.06 -0.09 -23.16
N LEU A 308 18.34 0.91 -23.70
CA LEU A 308 17.51 0.77 -24.91
C LEU A 308 18.33 0.39 -26.14
N ALA A 309 19.46 1.05 -26.35
CA ALA A 309 20.40 0.67 -27.40
C ALA A 309 20.85 -0.79 -27.24
N GLY A 310 21.06 -1.25 -26.00
CA GLY A 310 21.38 -2.64 -25.70
C GLY A 310 20.24 -3.62 -25.98
N VAL A 311 18.97 -3.22 -25.76
CA VAL A 311 17.79 -4.01 -26.15
C VAL A 311 17.78 -4.23 -27.65
N GLU A 312 17.83 -3.16 -28.44
CA GLU A 312 17.76 -3.23 -29.90
C GLU A 312 18.98 -3.95 -30.50
N ALA A 313 20.19 -3.66 -30.00
CA ALA A 313 21.42 -4.31 -30.45
C ALA A 313 21.43 -5.83 -30.22
N SER A 314 20.73 -6.34 -29.23
CA SER A 314 20.64 -7.77 -28.93
C SER A 314 19.59 -8.50 -29.77
N MET A 315 18.64 -7.77 -30.36
CA MET A 315 17.56 -8.34 -31.15
C MET A 315 17.73 -8.10 -32.65
N LEU A 316 18.52 -7.09 -33.03
CA LEU A 316 18.77 -6.71 -34.43
C LEU A 316 17.45 -6.49 -35.21
N ASP A 317 17.25 -7.25 -36.29
CA ASP A 317 16.04 -7.19 -37.12
C ASP A 317 14.77 -7.72 -36.45
N MET A 318 14.91 -8.43 -35.34
CA MET A 318 13.78 -8.93 -34.53
C MET A 318 13.24 -7.90 -33.52
N ALA A 319 13.93 -6.76 -33.34
CA ALA A 319 13.47 -5.71 -32.46
C ALA A 319 12.15 -5.13 -32.96
N SER A 320 11.11 -5.18 -32.12
CA SER A 320 9.78 -4.67 -32.48
C SER A 320 9.68 -3.13 -32.42
N GLY A 321 10.60 -2.49 -31.72
CA GLY A 321 10.54 -1.07 -31.38
C GLY A 321 9.48 -0.71 -30.33
N ASP A 322 8.73 -1.69 -29.83
CA ASP A 322 7.73 -1.52 -28.76
C ASP A 322 8.40 -1.65 -27.38
N ASN A 323 9.37 -0.77 -27.14
CA ASN A 323 10.14 -0.76 -25.93
C ASN A 323 9.32 -0.27 -24.74
N LEU A 324 9.50 -0.89 -23.57
CA LEU A 324 8.83 -0.59 -22.33
C LEU A 324 9.85 -0.37 -21.22
N ALA A 325 9.68 0.72 -20.47
CA ALA A 325 10.42 0.96 -19.23
C ALA A 325 9.56 0.58 -18.02
N VAL A 326 10.12 -0.17 -17.09
CA VAL A 326 9.44 -0.57 -15.86
C VAL A 326 10.24 -0.08 -14.67
N MET A 327 9.62 0.65 -13.76
CA MET A 327 10.29 1.23 -12.60
C MET A 327 9.39 1.34 -11.38
N HIS A 328 10.01 1.37 -10.20
CA HIS A 328 9.28 1.57 -8.95
C HIS A 328 8.72 3.00 -8.85
N SER A 329 7.59 3.20 -8.16
CA SER A 329 6.93 4.51 -8.01
C SER A 329 7.86 5.58 -7.43
N ARG A 330 8.72 5.22 -6.45
CA ARG A 330 9.70 6.15 -5.87
C ARG A 330 10.65 6.72 -6.94
N ARG A 331 11.02 5.92 -7.94
CA ARG A 331 11.92 6.32 -9.01
C ARG A 331 11.21 7.22 -10.03
N TRP A 332 9.99 6.88 -10.37
CA TRP A 332 9.16 7.68 -11.25
C TRP A 332 8.95 9.10 -10.73
N TYR A 333 8.55 9.23 -9.46
CA TYR A 333 8.33 10.55 -8.87
C TYR A 333 9.63 11.32 -8.63
N TRP A 334 10.75 10.63 -8.37
CA TRP A 334 12.05 11.27 -8.29
C TRP A 334 12.47 11.88 -9.64
N MET A 335 12.27 11.18 -10.74
CA MET A 335 12.49 11.72 -12.08
C MET A 335 11.58 12.92 -12.34
N GLN A 336 10.32 12.87 -11.94
CA GLN A 336 9.39 14.01 -12.09
C GLN A 336 9.79 15.21 -11.24
N ASN A 337 10.36 15.02 -10.06
CA ASN A 337 10.84 16.11 -9.19
C ASN A 337 11.99 16.91 -9.84
N ALA A 338 12.76 16.26 -10.71
CA ALA A 338 13.86 16.89 -11.44
C ALA A 338 13.44 17.52 -12.77
N MET A 339 12.16 17.81 -12.93
CA MET A 339 11.53 18.20 -14.21
C MET A 339 11.99 19.53 -14.83
N GLY A 340 12.70 20.39 -14.16
CA GLY A 340 13.11 21.66 -14.70
C GLY A 340 13.69 21.58 -16.13
N SER A 341 14.99 21.80 -16.28
CA SER A 341 15.66 21.74 -17.59
C SER A 341 16.05 20.32 -18.03
N THR A 342 16.05 19.36 -17.11
CA THR A 342 16.63 18.01 -17.33
C THR A 342 15.64 17.02 -17.93
N TRP A 343 14.36 17.08 -17.51
CA TRP A 343 13.31 16.15 -17.96
C TRP A 343 12.07 16.92 -18.44
N PRO A 344 12.19 17.84 -19.41
CA PRO A 344 11.05 18.69 -19.82
C PRO A 344 9.91 17.91 -20.47
N LEU A 345 10.14 16.66 -20.89
CA LEU A 345 9.22 15.86 -21.67
C LEU A 345 8.66 14.65 -20.92
N ILE A 346 8.90 14.48 -19.61
CA ILE A 346 8.17 13.50 -18.83
C ILE A 346 6.73 13.98 -18.68
N THR A 347 5.84 13.41 -19.48
CA THR A 347 4.44 13.82 -19.55
C THR A 347 3.52 12.68 -19.16
N GLN A 348 2.33 13.04 -18.67
CA GLN A 348 1.26 12.08 -18.47
C GLN A 348 0.65 11.67 -19.83
N PRO A 349 0.14 10.43 -19.96
CA PRO A 349 -0.44 9.92 -21.21
C PRO A 349 -1.51 10.82 -21.83
N GLY A 350 -2.30 11.52 -20.99
CA GLY A 350 -3.37 12.40 -21.45
C GLY A 350 -2.93 13.60 -22.30
N ILE A 351 -1.73 14.12 -22.06
CA ILE A 351 -1.20 15.26 -22.83
C ILE A 351 -0.72 14.78 -24.20
N ILE A 352 -0.14 13.60 -24.27
CA ILE A 352 0.34 13.00 -25.52
C ILE A 352 -0.81 12.51 -26.39
N ALA A 353 -1.89 12.01 -25.78
CA ALA A 353 -3.08 11.63 -26.52
C ALA A 353 -3.68 12.78 -27.31
N GLN A 354 -3.57 14.02 -26.83
CA GLN A 354 -3.98 15.22 -27.56
C GLN A 354 -3.03 15.58 -28.71
N THR A 355 -1.74 15.24 -28.58
CA THR A 355 -0.72 15.60 -29.57
C THR A 355 -0.54 14.54 -30.65
N LEU A 356 -0.69 13.26 -30.29
CA LEU A 356 -0.43 12.11 -31.18
C LEU A 356 -1.71 11.39 -31.66
N GLY A 357 -2.89 11.83 -31.26
CA GLY A 357 -4.18 11.26 -31.64
C GLY A 357 -4.73 10.22 -30.67
N ALA A 358 -6.05 9.96 -30.73
CA ALA A 358 -6.81 9.17 -29.79
C ALA A 358 -6.35 7.69 -29.67
N ASN A 359 -5.68 7.15 -30.68
CA ASN A 359 -5.23 5.75 -30.67
C ASN A 359 -4.07 5.48 -29.71
N TYR A 360 -3.32 6.50 -29.34
CA TYR A 360 -2.21 6.38 -28.41
C TYR A 360 -2.71 6.23 -26.94
N ALA A 361 -3.81 6.90 -26.61
CA ALA A 361 -4.40 6.85 -25.28
C ALA A 361 -4.94 5.45 -24.91
N THR A 362 -5.41 4.67 -25.87
CA THR A 362 -5.91 3.32 -25.63
C THR A 362 -4.78 2.30 -25.40
N SER A 363 -3.60 2.50 -25.97
CA SER A 363 -2.41 1.67 -25.72
C SER A 363 -1.84 1.88 -24.32
N TYR A 364 -1.99 3.06 -23.74
CA TYR A 364 -1.46 3.43 -22.43
C TYR A 364 -2.40 3.13 -21.26
N GLY A 365 -3.59 2.58 -21.51
CA GLY A 365 -4.62 2.36 -20.49
C GLY A 365 -4.31 1.28 -19.44
N ARG A 366 -3.30 0.45 -19.67
CA ARG A 366 -2.98 -0.69 -18.80
C ARG A 366 -1.66 -0.46 -18.03
N GLY A 367 -1.73 0.26 -16.92
CA GLY A 367 -0.60 0.44 -16.01
C GLY A 367 0.46 1.45 -16.45
N VAL A 368 0.41 1.99 -17.67
CA VAL A 368 1.33 3.01 -18.14
C VAL A 368 1.03 4.34 -17.46
N ARG A 369 2.03 4.89 -16.77
CA ARG A 369 1.92 6.16 -16.02
C ARG A 369 2.39 7.37 -16.79
N GLY A 370 3.27 7.19 -17.76
CA GLY A 370 3.83 8.28 -18.53
C GLY A 370 4.76 7.79 -19.63
N ILE A 371 5.50 8.71 -20.20
CA ILE A 371 6.38 8.50 -21.32
C ILE A 371 7.70 9.20 -21.04
N LEU A 372 8.81 8.56 -21.35
CA LEU A 372 10.14 9.17 -21.32
C LEU A 372 10.33 10.14 -22.50
N PRO A 373 11.32 11.04 -22.44
CA PRO A 373 11.56 12.02 -23.52
C PRO A 373 11.78 11.40 -24.91
N ASN A 374 12.27 10.17 -24.96
CA ASN A 374 12.48 9.43 -26.21
C ASN A 374 11.22 8.69 -26.73
N GLY A 375 10.06 8.87 -26.08
CA GLY A 375 8.80 8.22 -26.46
C GLY A 375 8.55 6.86 -25.83
N THR A 376 9.47 6.29 -25.04
CA THR A 376 9.29 5.00 -24.39
C THR A 376 8.24 5.09 -23.27
N PRO A 377 7.18 4.27 -23.30
CA PRO A 377 6.19 4.21 -22.23
C PRO A 377 6.78 3.67 -20.93
N VAL A 378 6.28 4.16 -19.82
CA VAL A 378 6.72 3.80 -18.47
C VAL A 378 5.57 3.13 -17.72
N VAL A 379 5.81 1.91 -17.27
CA VAL A 379 4.98 1.20 -16.30
C VAL A 379 5.57 1.41 -14.91
N VAL A 380 4.74 1.86 -13.99
CA VAL A 380 5.12 2.01 -12.58
C VAL A 380 4.61 0.83 -11.80
N ASP A 381 5.55 0.06 -11.25
CA ASP A 381 5.27 -1.17 -10.54
C ASP A 381 5.95 -1.20 -9.17
N ASN A 382 5.14 -1.31 -8.12
CA ASN A 382 5.63 -1.41 -6.74
C ASN A 382 5.99 -2.84 -6.32
N ASN A 383 5.86 -3.84 -7.21
CA ASN A 383 6.38 -5.19 -6.99
C ASN A 383 7.90 -5.28 -7.27
N ILE A 384 8.48 -4.25 -7.89
CA ILE A 384 9.93 -4.16 -8.03
C ILE A 384 10.57 -4.07 -6.64
N ALA A 385 11.57 -4.90 -6.39
CA ALA A 385 12.29 -4.89 -5.13
C ALA A 385 12.99 -3.53 -4.91
N ALA A 386 12.80 -2.96 -3.73
CA ALA A 386 13.34 -1.65 -3.35
C ALA A 386 14.41 -1.77 -2.24
N ASN A 387 14.85 -2.98 -1.94
CA ASN A 387 15.79 -3.36 -0.90
C ASN A 387 17.00 -4.11 -1.45
N LEU A 388 17.39 -3.81 -2.68
CA LEU A 388 18.52 -4.42 -3.35
C LEU A 388 19.84 -3.76 -2.93
N GLY A 389 20.97 -4.33 -3.40
CA GLY A 389 22.32 -3.84 -3.13
C GLY A 389 22.81 -4.12 -1.72
N ALA A 390 24.08 -3.80 -1.47
CA ALA A 390 24.72 -4.01 -0.15
C ALA A 390 24.08 -3.14 0.96
N GLY A 391 23.54 -1.97 0.61
CA GLY A 391 22.85 -1.05 1.53
C GLY A 391 21.35 -1.39 1.74
N THR A 392 20.83 -2.42 1.10
CA THR A 392 19.41 -2.81 1.15
C THR A 392 18.43 -1.65 0.88
N ASN A 393 18.82 -0.72 0.00
CA ASN A 393 18.06 0.48 -0.30
C ASN A 393 18.03 0.83 -1.79
N GLU A 394 18.58 -0.05 -2.64
CA GLU A 394 18.62 0.10 -4.09
C GLU A 394 17.34 -0.45 -4.74
N ASP A 395 16.98 0.10 -5.87
CA ASP A 395 15.98 -0.46 -6.80
C ASP A 395 16.60 -0.61 -8.20
N GLU A 396 15.84 -1.19 -9.11
CA GLU A 396 16.25 -1.40 -10.49
C GLU A 396 15.23 -0.77 -11.45
N ILE A 397 15.70 -0.36 -12.63
CA ILE A 397 14.86 0.07 -13.75
C ILE A 397 15.05 -0.96 -14.85
N TYR A 398 13.96 -1.49 -15.40
CA TYR A 398 14.00 -2.47 -16.46
C TYR A 398 13.59 -1.86 -17.79
N LEU A 399 14.30 -2.18 -18.84
CA LEU A 399 14.04 -1.84 -20.23
C LEU A 399 13.89 -3.15 -21.01
N VAL A 400 12.73 -3.35 -21.61
CA VAL A 400 12.41 -4.58 -22.33
C VAL A 400 11.69 -4.27 -23.63
N ASP A 401 11.83 -5.16 -24.63
CA ASP A 401 10.88 -5.19 -25.73
C ASP A 401 9.62 -5.92 -25.25
N ARG A 402 8.50 -5.21 -25.25
CA ARG A 402 7.22 -5.71 -24.73
C ARG A 402 6.71 -6.94 -25.49
N GLN A 403 7.01 -7.02 -26.78
CA GLN A 403 6.56 -8.12 -27.63
C GLN A 403 7.30 -9.44 -27.37
N GLU A 404 8.49 -9.37 -26.76
CA GLU A 404 9.31 -10.53 -26.40
C GLU A 404 9.16 -10.96 -24.93
N CYS A 405 8.35 -10.23 -24.16
CA CYS A 405 7.90 -10.65 -22.85
C CYS A 405 6.58 -11.41 -22.97
N HIS A 406 6.62 -12.74 -22.86
CA HIS A 406 5.45 -13.59 -23.03
C HIS A 406 4.92 -14.09 -21.70
N LEU A 407 3.61 -13.96 -21.50
CA LEU A 407 2.86 -14.53 -20.40
C LEU A 407 1.73 -15.40 -20.94
N TRP A 408 1.71 -16.66 -20.58
CA TRP A 408 0.57 -17.58 -20.79
C TRP A 408 -0.18 -17.72 -19.49
N GLU A 409 -1.45 -17.46 -19.51
CA GLU A 409 -2.35 -17.59 -18.35
C GLU A 409 -3.56 -18.42 -18.76
N ASP A 410 -4.03 -19.27 -17.85
CA ASP A 410 -5.25 -20.02 -18.07
C ASP A 410 -6.41 -19.04 -18.27
N PRO A 411 -7.22 -19.15 -19.34
CA PRO A 411 -8.34 -18.25 -19.60
C PRO A 411 -9.35 -18.15 -18.45
N ASP A 412 -9.47 -19.23 -17.66
CA ASP A 412 -10.37 -19.29 -16.51
C ASP A 412 -9.70 -18.81 -15.19
N ALA A 413 -8.41 -18.47 -15.20
CA ALA A 413 -7.71 -18.00 -14.02
C ALA A 413 -8.12 -16.56 -13.62
N PRO A 414 -8.21 -16.25 -12.31
CA PRO A 414 -8.03 -17.17 -11.18
C PRO A 414 -9.29 -18.00 -10.87
N MET A 415 -9.11 -19.30 -10.71
CA MET A 415 -10.15 -20.25 -10.31
C MET A 415 -10.29 -20.29 -8.79
N TYR A 416 -11.47 -20.68 -8.28
CA TYR A 416 -11.67 -20.82 -6.85
C TYR A 416 -12.33 -22.15 -6.48
N ILE A 417 -12.01 -22.64 -5.27
CA ILE A 417 -12.64 -23.83 -4.68
C ILE A 417 -13.15 -23.42 -3.30
N ARG A 418 -14.42 -23.75 -3.03
CA ARG A 418 -15.06 -23.65 -1.72
C ARG A 418 -15.27 -25.04 -1.18
N ALA A 419 -14.56 -25.43 -0.11
CA ALA A 419 -14.61 -26.76 0.47
C ALA A 419 -15.09 -26.68 1.93
N GLU A 420 -16.24 -27.29 2.22
CA GLU A 420 -16.79 -27.38 3.57
C GLU A 420 -16.40 -28.68 4.27
N GLN A 421 -16.32 -29.77 3.52
CA GLN A 421 -16.09 -31.10 4.08
C GLN A 421 -14.72 -31.30 4.71
N THR A 422 -13.68 -30.68 4.16
CA THR A 422 -12.29 -30.82 4.63
C THR A 422 -12.05 -30.28 6.03
N LYS A 423 -12.86 -29.33 6.48
CA LYS A 423 -12.77 -28.67 7.80
C LYS A 423 -14.05 -28.80 8.62
N ALA A 424 -14.93 -29.78 8.30
CA ALA A 424 -16.21 -29.97 8.96
C ALA A 424 -16.08 -30.20 10.47
N ALA A 425 -15.06 -30.93 10.91
CA ALA A 425 -14.80 -31.17 12.31
C ALA A 425 -14.51 -29.91 13.15
N SER A 426 -14.02 -28.85 12.52
CA SER A 426 -13.73 -27.55 13.14
C SER A 426 -14.75 -26.46 12.76
N LEU A 427 -15.86 -26.81 12.10
CA LEU A 427 -16.85 -25.87 11.54
C LEU A 427 -16.16 -24.78 10.68
N GLY A 428 -15.15 -25.17 9.91
CA GLY A 428 -14.41 -24.30 9.00
C GLY A 428 -14.84 -24.47 7.56
N VAL A 429 -14.88 -23.38 6.80
CA VAL A 429 -15.00 -23.38 5.33
C VAL A 429 -13.65 -23.01 4.76
N LEU A 430 -13.10 -23.87 3.92
CA LEU A 430 -11.83 -23.62 3.24
C LEU A 430 -12.11 -22.96 1.88
N LEU A 431 -11.56 -21.78 1.68
CA LEU A 431 -11.54 -21.08 0.40
C LEU A 431 -10.15 -21.19 -0.20
N VAL A 432 -10.08 -21.64 -1.44
CA VAL A 432 -8.82 -21.75 -2.20
C VAL A 432 -8.97 -20.98 -3.50
N VAL A 433 -7.99 -20.14 -3.81
CA VAL A 433 -7.84 -19.50 -5.12
C VAL A 433 -6.58 -20.05 -5.76
N TYR A 434 -6.65 -20.40 -7.03
CA TYR A 434 -5.51 -20.92 -7.76
C TYR A 434 -5.61 -20.58 -9.25
N GLY A 435 -4.48 -20.64 -9.94
CA GLY A 435 -4.42 -20.49 -11.40
C GLY A 435 -3.09 -21.01 -11.94
N TYR A 436 -3.09 -21.35 -13.20
CA TYR A 436 -1.91 -21.83 -13.91
C TYR A 436 -1.40 -20.72 -14.83
N PHE A 437 -0.08 -20.56 -14.86
CA PHE A 437 0.58 -19.61 -15.73
C PHE A 437 1.98 -20.08 -16.10
N ALA A 438 2.47 -19.58 -17.21
CA ALA A 438 3.84 -19.74 -17.64
C ALA A 438 4.33 -18.41 -18.21
N TYR A 439 5.59 -18.08 -18.09
CA TYR A 439 6.13 -16.85 -18.65
C TYR A 439 7.58 -17.03 -19.08
N THR A 440 8.01 -16.20 -20.03
CA THR A 440 9.41 -16.14 -20.45
C THR A 440 9.80 -14.76 -20.93
N HIS A 441 11.05 -14.40 -20.62
CA HIS A 441 11.76 -13.23 -21.14
C HIS A 441 13.04 -13.66 -21.87
N GLN A 442 13.18 -14.99 -22.19
CA GLN A 442 14.42 -15.60 -22.62
C GLN A 442 14.37 -16.09 -24.06
N ARG A 443 13.31 -15.79 -24.81
CA ARG A 443 13.25 -16.14 -26.23
C ARG A 443 14.40 -15.46 -26.98
N TYR A 444 14.65 -14.17 -26.67
CA TYR A 444 15.84 -13.43 -27.07
C TYR A 444 16.45 -12.74 -25.85
N PRO A 445 17.77 -12.50 -25.80
CA PRO A 445 18.41 -11.84 -24.66
C PRO A 445 18.23 -10.31 -24.70
N HIS A 446 17.00 -9.84 -24.82
CA HIS A 446 16.64 -8.45 -25.03
C HIS A 446 16.63 -7.62 -23.74
N ALA A 447 16.25 -8.21 -22.63
CA ALA A 447 16.01 -7.48 -21.39
C ALA A 447 17.29 -6.82 -20.85
N ARG A 448 17.17 -5.56 -20.47
CA ARG A 448 18.22 -4.77 -19.80
C ARG A 448 17.70 -4.24 -18.50
N LYS A 449 18.58 -4.12 -17.50
CA LYS A 449 18.28 -3.46 -16.24
C LYS A 449 19.35 -2.45 -15.89
N ILE A 450 18.95 -1.31 -15.36
CA ILE A 450 19.86 -0.35 -14.75
C ILE A 450 19.91 -0.68 -13.27
N ALA A 451 21.09 -0.93 -12.72
CA ALA A 451 21.29 -1.33 -11.34
C ALA A 451 22.59 -0.75 -10.78
N GLY A 452 22.63 -0.57 -9.48
CA GLY A 452 23.81 -0.11 -8.75
C GLY A 452 23.53 1.02 -7.77
N THR A 453 24.58 1.49 -7.10
CA THR A 453 24.52 2.49 -6.01
C THR A 453 23.95 3.85 -6.45
N GLY A 454 23.85 4.12 -7.75
CA GLY A 454 23.14 5.30 -8.27
C GLY A 454 21.62 5.21 -8.17
N LEU A 455 21.08 4.04 -7.85
CA LEU A 455 19.64 3.84 -7.66
C LEU A 455 19.26 3.59 -6.19
N ILE A 456 19.93 4.23 -5.24
CA ILE A 456 19.57 4.24 -3.82
C ILE A 456 18.25 4.98 -3.59
N THR A 457 17.70 4.87 -2.38
CA THR A 457 16.49 5.60 -1.99
C THR A 457 16.63 7.08 -2.32
N PRO A 458 15.76 7.64 -3.18
CA PRO A 458 15.89 9.01 -3.64
C PRO A 458 15.56 10.03 -2.56
N THR A 459 16.30 11.14 -2.54
CA THR A 459 15.96 12.35 -1.78
C THR A 459 15.28 13.34 -2.71
N TYR A 460 14.15 13.88 -2.26
CA TYR A 460 13.40 14.90 -2.99
C TYR A 460 13.89 16.27 -2.51
N THR A 461 14.76 16.89 -3.27
CA THR A 461 15.21 18.25 -2.98
C THR A 461 14.16 19.23 -3.52
N GLY A 462 13.66 20.10 -2.65
CA GLY A 462 12.88 21.25 -3.08
C GLY A 462 13.75 22.16 -3.94
N VAL A 463 13.25 22.60 -5.09
CA VAL A 463 13.89 23.61 -5.95
C VAL A 463 13.67 24.97 -5.33
#